data_c89a264a393dced52976ccc68fec8007
#
_entry.id   c89a264a393dced52976ccc68fec8007
#
_cell.length_a   1.000
_cell.length_b   1.000
_cell.length_c   1.000
_cell.angle_alpha   90.00
_cell.angle_beta   90.00
_cell.angle_gamma   90.00
#
_symmetry.space_group_name_H-M   'P 1'
#
loop_
_entity.id
_entity.type
_entity.pdbx_description
1 polymer ?
#
loop_
_entity_poly.entity_id
_entity_poly.type
_entity_poly.pdbx_seq_one_letter_code
_entity_poly.pdbx_strand_id
1 'polypeptide(L)'
;MAAAPSAAEKAASKSRAHTADFLRVLLFTGVVIAHAVNSINTSPDVIRSANLVGTLLHLTRYGFVAVTLFVLVLSTRGRSMSPLAFWRRRFGLVVAPYLVWTVTYAITDHVVIDGNPFPSPGAFLGVLGHDIVTGEGKYQLYFLLISMQIYLFFPAISWLLDRTTHRPWHVLGGAAAIQMAMFVLYQYVPRPAGHAWDVAFDNLWKTLPMYALFVAIGALAAVHHESVERRLRAHAVPIVAACLAGTAFSVGAYVVATSPGNVPLQSNTPWNPLLLPWLVSGLVMLWMLAMLWNDRRSADKRAAAGAVQYATFRAFGVFAVHPLVLDILARVGFFGDLGDWFPHSAAIRTTVLVAVTLAASLVIVDIALRTPMSRWLVARSRVPIRRKRADVEVTTPAIPVPLAPSGQAAPSVQAAPVTPAATSSQL
;
A
#
# COMPACT_ATOMS: atom_id res chain seq x y z
N MET A 1 -29.90 -11.20 -13.77
CA MET A 1 -28.87 -10.62 -14.68
C MET A 1 -28.60 -9.20 -14.21
N ALA A 2 -27.37 -8.90 -13.72
CA ALA A 2 -27.00 -7.52 -13.39
C ALA A 2 -26.76 -6.76 -14.71
N ALA A 3 -27.37 -5.58 -14.85
CA ALA A 3 -27.19 -4.74 -16.03
C ALA A 3 -25.70 -4.34 -16.19
N ALA A 4 -25.24 -4.25 -17.44
CA ALA A 4 -23.89 -3.78 -17.71
C ALA A 4 -23.72 -2.32 -17.23
N PRO A 5 -22.59 -1.97 -16.57
CA PRO A 5 -22.39 -0.62 -16.04
C PRO A 5 -22.43 0.42 -17.15
N SER A 6 -23.08 1.55 -16.88
CA SER A 6 -23.19 2.69 -17.79
C SER A 6 -21.84 3.33 -18.10
N ALA A 7 -21.76 4.12 -19.18
CA ALA A 7 -20.55 4.86 -19.54
C ALA A 7 -20.11 5.82 -18.40
N ALA A 8 -21.05 6.45 -17.71
CA ALA A 8 -20.80 7.31 -16.55
C ALA A 8 -20.21 6.53 -15.37
N GLU A 9 -20.72 5.34 -15.07
CA GLU A 9 -20.18 4.46 -14.01
C GLU A 9 -18.78 3.96 -14.34
N LYS A 10 -18.51 3.64 -15.62
CA LYS A 10 -17.16 3.27 -16.08
C LYS A 10 -16.17 4.44 -15.96
N ALA A 11 -16.58 5.66 -16.31
CA ALA A 11 -15.76 6.87 -16.19
C ALA A 11 -15.48 7.19 -14.72
N ALA A 12 -16.48 7.12 -13.85
CA ALA A 12 -16.34 7.32 -12.41
C ALA A 12 -15.44 6.24 -11.76
N SER A 13 -15.54 4.99 -12.17
CA SER A 13 -14.65 3.90 -11.72
C SER A 13 -13.20 4.13 -12.13
N LYS A 14 -12.95 4.60 -13.35
CA LYS A 14 -11.62 4.93 -13.86
C LYS A 14 -11.02 6.13 -13.12
N SER A 15 -11.80 7.16 -12.83
CA SER A 15 -11.37 8.33 -12.05
C SER A 15 -10.91 7.94 -10.64
N ARG A 16 -11.65 7.07 -9.97
CA ARG A 16 -11.32 6.55 -8.62
C ARG A 16 -10.04 5.72 -8.59
N ALA A 17 -9.80 4.94 -9.62
CA ALA A 17 -8.56 4.18 -9.76
C ALA A 17 -7.34 5.12 -9.82
N HIS A 18 -7.44 6.26 -10.52
CA HIS A 18 -6.37 7.25 -10.59
C HIS A 18 -6.08 7.94 -9.26
N THR A 19 -7.11 8.29 -8.46
CA THR A 19 -6.92 8.83 -7.11
C THR A 19 -6.14 7.84 -6.23
N ALA A 20 -6.53 6.56 -6.23
CA ALA A 20 -5.82 5.52 -5.48
C ALA A 20 -4.40 5.29 -5.99
N ASP A 21 -4.16 5.40 -7.29
CA ASP A 21 -2.82 5.24 -7.88
C ASP A 21 -1.88 6.38 -7.47
N PHE A 22 -2.37 7.63 -7.48
CA PHE A 22 -1.57 8.77 -7.01
C PHE A 22 -1.24 8.63 -5.52
N LEU A 23 -2.22 8.24 -4.70
CA LEU A 23 -2.00 8.00 -3.28
C LEU A 23 -0.95 6.90 -3.03
N ARG A 24 -0.98 5.82 -3.80
CA ARG A 24 0.05 4.76 -3.73
C ARG A 24 1.44 5.29 -4.04
N VAL A 25 1.58 6.16 -5.06
CA VAL A 25 2.87 6.77 -5.40
C VAL A 25 3.40 7.58 -4.23
N LEU A 26 2.57 8.39 -3.58
CA LEU A 26 2.97 9.15 -2.40
C LEU A 26 3.39 8.23 -1.25
N LEU A 27 2.61 7.19 -0.99
CA LEU A 27 2.88 6.25 0.11
C LEU A 27 4.19 5.48 -0.11
N PHE A 28 4.44 4.92 -1.29
CA PHE A 28 5.69 4.17 -1.50
C PHE A 28 6.91 5.09 -1.53
N THR A 29 6.80 6.31 -2.04
CA THR A 29 7.86 7.32 -1.94
C THR A 29 8.14 7.63 -0.47
N GLY A 30 7.10 7.79 0.34
CA GLY A 30 7.23 7.97 1.79
C GLY A 30 7.95 6.80 2.48
N VAL A 31 7.73 5.55 2.03
CA VAL A 31 8.49 4.40 2.56
C VAL A 31 9.98 4.53 2.26
N VAL A 32 10.35 4.87 1.03
CA VAL A 32 11.78 5.06 0.67
C VAL A 32 12.39 6.21 1.47
N ILE A 33 11.66 7.33 1.64
CA ILE A 33 12.11 8.45 2.46
C ILE A 33 12.34 8.00 3.91
N ALA A 34 11.40 7.25 4.52
CA ALA A 34 11.52 6.78 5.89
C ALA A 34 12.79 5.95 6.10
N HIS A 35 13.05 5.02 5.19
CA HIS A 35 14.24 4.17 5.31
C HIS A 35 15.54 4.92 5.04
N ALA A 36 15.58 5.83 4.07
CA ALA A 36 16.73 6.69 3.81
C ALA A 36 17.02 7.64 5.00
N VAL A 37 15.98 8.25 5.60
CA VAL A 37 16.13 9.09 6.80
C VAL A 37 16.78 8.29 7.93
N ASN A 38 16.28 7.10 8.21
CA ASN A 38 16.77 6.27 9.32
C ASN A 38 18.18 5.70 9.06
N SER A 39 18.58 5.52 7.79
CA SER A 39 19.87 4.94 7.45
C SER A 39 21.05 5.90 7.62
N ILE A 40 20.84 7.22 7.43
CA ILE A 40 21.96 8.18 7.38
C ILE A 40 21.97 9.19 8.55
N ASN A 41 20.85 9.37 9.28
CA ASN A 41 20.72 10.39 10.31
C ASN A 41 20.75 9.76 11.72
N THR A 42 21.90 9.24 12.12
CA THR A 42 22.10 8.54 13.40
C THR A 42 22.81 9.38 14.46
N SER A 43 23.37 10.54 14.09
CA SER A 43 24.09 11.39 15.02
C SER A 43 23.17 12.12 16.02
N PRO A 44 23.62 12.37 17.27
CA PRO A 44 22.80 12.94 18.35
C PRO A 44 22.17 14.29 18.03
N ASP A 45 22.80 15.11 17.20
CA ASP A 45 22.35 16.45 16.80
C ASP A 45 21.12 16.41 15.87
N VAL A 46 20.99 15.37 15.03
CA VAL A 46 19.91 15.22 14.04
C VAL A 46 18.91 14.13 14.39
N ILE A 47 19.22 13.22 15.32
CA ILE A 47 18.41 12.03 15.58
C ILE A 47 16.97 12.38 15.98
N ARG A 48 16.75 13.46 16.73
CA ARG A 48 15.40 13.91 17.13
C ARG A 48 14.56 14.31 15.93
N SER A 49 15.10 15.12 15.03
CA SER A 49 14.37 15.56 13.82
C SER A 49 14.18 14.43 12.82
N ALA A 50 15.19 13.56 12.66
CA ALA A 50 15.10 12.39 11.81
C ALA A 50 14.03 11.41 12.29
N ASN A 51 13.98 11.12 13.59
CA ASN A 51 12.95 10.25 14.16
C ASN A 51 11.55 10.89 14.12
N LEU A 52 11.42 12.22 14.20
CA LEU A 52 10.13 12.88 13.95
C LEU A 52 9.63 12.61 12.53
N VAL A 53 10.50 12.77 11.53
CA VAL A 53 10.16 12.46 10.14
C VAL A 53 9.80 10.99 10.00
N GLY A 54 10.59 10.07 10.57
CA GLY A 54 10.29 8.64 10.60
C GLY A 54 8.94 8.32 11.24
N THR A 55 8.65 8.95 12.39
CA THR A 55 7.37 8.81 13.11
C THR A 55 6.17 9.26 12.27
N LEU A 56 6.29 10.39 11.59
CA LEU A 56 5.24 10.86 10.68
C LEU A 56 5.08 9.93 9.47
N LEU A 57 6.17 9.37 8.97
CA LEU A 57 6.15 8.44 7.83
C LEU A 57 5.62 7.04 8.19
N HIS A 58 5.36 6.73 9.48
CA HIS A 58 4.57 5.54 9.82
C HIS A 58 3.16 5.56 9.19
N LEU A 59 2.66 6.73 8.79
CA LEU A 59 1.46 6.87 7.98
C LEU A 59 1.46 5.95 6.76
N THR A 60 2.62 5.70 6.15
CA THR A 60 2.72 4.92 4.91
C THR A 60 2.19 3.49 5.09
N ARG A 61 2.51 2.82 6.20
CA ARG A 61 2.05 1.45 6.47
C ARG A 61 0.53 1.36 6.63
N TYR A 62 -0.05 2.30 7.38
CA TYR A 62 -1.51 2.37 7.60
C TYR A 62 -2.24 2.82 6.35
N GLY A 63 -1.69 3.79 5.63
CA GLY A 63 -2.20 4.26 4.35
C GLY A 63 -2.26 3.15 3.30
N PHE A 64 -1.23 2.31 3.21
CA PHE A 64 -1.26 1.16 2.30
C PHE A 64 -2.34 0.14 2.64
N VAL A 65 -2.58 -0.13 3.93
CA VAL A 65 -3.70 -0.99 4.35
C VAL A 65 -5.03 -0.39 3.89
N ALA A 66 -5.27 0.89 4.17
CA ALA A 66 -6.50 1.56 3.76
C ALA A 66 -6.70 1.55 2.23
N VAL A 67 -5.67 1.88 1.45
CA VAL A 67 -5.74 1.86 -0.03
C VAL A 67 -5.94 0.45 -0.57
N THR A 68 -5.34 -0.55 0.06
CA THR A 68 -5.52 -1.96 -0.34
C THR A 68 -6.98 -2.37 -0.16
N LEU A 69 -7.57 -2.09 1.01
CA LEU A 69 -8.99 -2.39 1.26
C LEU A 69 -9.89 -1.59 0.32
N PHE A 70 -9.62 -0.29 0.13
CA PHE A 70 -10.38 0.54 -0.81
C PHE A 70 -10.45 -0.08 -2.20
N VAL A 71 -9.30 -0.47 -2.77
CA VAL A 71 -9.25 -1.05 -4.12
C VAL A 71 -9.84 -2.45 -4.16
N LEU A 72 -9.64 -3.28 -3.12
CA LEU A 72 -10.25 -4.60 -3.05
C LEU A 72 -11.77 -4.52 -3.07
N VAL A 73 -12.35 -3.70 -2.20
CA VAL A 73 -13.82 -3.51 -2.12
C VAL A 73 -14.35 -2.96 -3.44
N LEU A 74 -13.74 -1.91 -4.01
CA LEU A 74 -14.17 -1.37 -5.31
C LEU A 74 -14.12 -2.41 -6.44
N SER A 75 -13.09 -3.27 -6.45
CA SER A 75 -12.90 -4.24 -7.53
C SER A 75 -13.83 -5.46 -7.44
N THR A 76 -14.38 -5.72 -6.26
CA THR A 76 -15.21 -6.91 -6.00
C THR A 76 -16.69 -6.58 -5.79
N ARG A 77 -17.04 -5.33 -5.50
CA ARG A 77 -18.40 -4.89 -5.23
C ARG A 77 -19.33 -5.21 -6.41
N GLY A 78 -20.52 -5.76 -6.10
CA GLY A 78 -21.52 -6.12 -7.11
C GLY A 78 -21.19 -7.38 -7.92
N ARG A 79 -20.15 -8.13 -7.54
CA ARG A 79 -19.78 -9.40 -8.18
C ARG A 79 -19.91 -10.54 -7.19
N SER A 80 -20.54 -11.64 -7.62
CA SER A 80 -20.44 -12.90 -6.88
C SER A 80 -18.99 -13.39 -6.92
N MET A 81 -18.42 -13.64 -5.77
CA MET A 81 -17.02 -14.03 -5.66
C MET A 81 -16.91 -15.32 -4.87
N SER A 82 -16.37 -16.37 -5.52
CA SER A 82 -15.94 -17.55 -4.80
C SER A 82 -14.70 -17.23 -3.97
N PRO A 83 -14.68 -17.44 -2.64
CA PRO A 83 -13.51 -17.23 -1.81
C PRO A 83 -12.28 -17.92 -2.32
N LEU A 84 -12.40 -19.20 -2.76
CA LEU A 84 -11.28 -19.97 -3.27
C LEU A 84 -10.68 -19.37 -4.55
N ALA A 85 -11.53 -18.93 -5.50
CA ALA A 85 -11.07 -18.29 -6.73
C ALA A 85 -10.38 -16.95 -6.45
N PHE A 86 -10.88 -16.19 -5.47
CA PHE A 86 -10.27 -14.96 -5.00
C PHE A 86 -8.88 -15.23 -4.39
N TRP A 87 -8.78 -16.19 -3.48
CA TRP A 87 -7.51 -16.53 -2.82
C TRP A 87 -6.46 -17.03 -3.83
N ARG A 88 -6.80 -17.96 -4.70
CA ARG A 88 -5.87 -18.45 -5.76
C ARG A 88 -5.31 -17.28 -6.58
N ARG A 89 -6.16 -16.33 -6.95
CA ARG A 89 -5.73 -15.17 -7.74
C ARG A 89 -4.85 -14.21 -6.94
N ARG A 90 -5.18 -13.93 -5.68
CA ARG A 90 -4.47 -12.93 -4.86
C ARG A 90 -3.18 -13.47 -4.29
N PHE A 91 -3.20 -14.67 -3.72
CA PHE A 91 -1.98 -15.32 -3.22
C PHE A 91 -0.98 -15.60 -4.35
N GLY A 92 -1.43 -16.02 -5.52
CA GLY A 92 -0.56 -16.22 -6.69
C GLY A 92 0.19 -14.96 -7.15
N LEU A 93 -0.25 -13.76 -6.75
CA LEU A 93 0.43 -12.51 -7.08
C LEU A 93 1.40 -12.03 -5.99
N VAL A 94 1.27 -12.51 -4.75
CA VAL A 94 2.02 -11.98 -3.60
C VAL A 94 2.99 -12.99 -3.02
N VAL A 95 2.60 -14.27 -2.94
CA VAL A 95 3.43 -15.32 -2.30
C VAL A 95 4.74 -15.54 -3.05
N ALA A 96 4.70 -15.67 -4.37
CA ALA A 96 5.93 -15.91 -5.14
C ALA A 96 6.93 -14.74 -5.03
N PRO A 97 6.56 -13.46 -5.22
CA PRO A 97 7.46 -12.34 -4.94
C PRO A 97 7.95 -12.30 -3.49
N TYR A 98 7.08 -12.59 -2.53
CA TYR A 98 7.47 -12.64 -1.12
C TYR A 98 8.60 -13.62 -0.86
N LEU A 99 8.43 -14.87 -1.31
CA LEU A 99 9.44 -15.92 -1.14
C LEU A 99 10.74 -15.58 -1.87
N VAL A 100 10.65 -15.12 -3.11
CA VAL A 100 11.83 -14.74 -3.90
C VAL A 100 12.62 -13.63 -3.20
N TRP A 101 11.96 -12.59 -2.70
CA TRP A 101 12.64 -11.51 -2.01
C TRP A 101 13.15 -11.91 -0.63
N THR A 102 12.46 -12.77 0.12
CA THR A 102 12.98 -13.31 1.38
C THR A 102 14.28 -14.09 1.14
N VAL A 103 14.30 -14.98 0.14
CA VAL A 103 15.54 -15.71 -0.22
C VAL A 103 16.63 -14.75 -0.73
N THR A 104 16.25 -13.76 -1.54
CA THR A 104 17.21 -12.77 -2.04
C THR A 104 17.88 -12.04 -0.88
N TYR A 105 17.12 -11.55 0.09
CA TYR A 105 17.67 -10.86 1.26
C TYR A 105 18.44 -11.78 2.18
N ALA A 106 17.99 -13.00 2.42
CA ALA A 106 18.75 -13.98 3.18
C ALA A 106 20.16 -14.21 2.59
N ILE A 107 20.33 -14.11 1.27
CA ILE A 107 21.62 -14.22 0.62
C ILE A 107 22.37 -12.88 0.61
N THR A 108 21.71 -11.80 0.20
CA THR A 108 22.38 -10.51 -0.01
C THR A 108 22.85 -9.87 1.29
N ASP A 109 22.20 -10.14 2.42
CA ASP A 109 22.62 -9.65 3.73
C ASP A 109 23.98 -10.24 4.15
N HIS A 110 24.33 -11.45 3.69
CA HIS A 110 25.67 -12.03 3.90
C HIS A 110 26.72 -11.61 2.84
N VAL A 111 26.28 -11.13 1.68
CA VAL A 111 27.18 -10.70 0.60
C VAL A 111 27.48 -9.20 0.67
N VAL A 112 26.46 -8.40 1.01
CA VAL A 112 26.51 -6.94 0.92
C VAL A 112 26.86 -6.30 2.27
N ILE A 113 26.37 -6.85 3.39
CA ILE A 113 26.59 -6.26 4.71
C ILE A 113 27.95 -6.75 5.27
N ASP A 114 28.80 -5.81 5.60
CA ASP A 114 30.12 -6.09 6.19
C ASP A 114 29.98 -6.77 7.56
N GLY A 115 30.87 -7.73 7.81
CA GLY A 115 30.94 -8.43 9.09
C GLY A 115 29.81 -9.45 9.31
N ASN A 116 29.03 -9.77 8.28
CA ASN A 116 27.97 -10.78 8.34
C ASN A 116 28.30 -12.03 7.49
N PRO A 117 29.22 -12.92 7.93
CA PRO A 117 29.60 -14.10 7.18
C PRO A 117 28.44 -15.10 7.08
N PHE A 118 28.45 -15.95 6.04
CA PHE A 118 27.46 -17.02 5.91
C PHE A 118 27.51 -17.97 7.11
N PRO A 119 26.38 -18.26 7.75
CA PRO A 119 26.31 -19.28 8.80
C PRO A 119 26.40 -20.69 8.22
N SER A 120 26.41 -21.71 9.08
CA SER A 120 26.31 -23.10 8.62
C SER A 120 25.02 -23.33 7.82
N PRO A 121 24.98 -24.27 6.87
CA PRO A 121 23.77 -24.50 6.05
C PRO A 121 22.51 -24.77 6.88
N GLY A 122 22.63 -25.50 7.99
CA GLY A 122 21.49 -25.76 8.88
C GLY A 122 20.98 -24.49 9.57
N ALA A 123 21.89 -23.67 10.07
CA ALA A 123 21.55 -22.36 10.67
C ALA A 123 20.91 -21.41 9.64
N PHE A 124 21.48 -21.36 8.42
CA PHE A 124 20.90 -20.56 7.31
C PHE A 124 19.45 -20.97 7.00
N LEU A 125 19.19 -22.27 6.85
CA LEU A 125 17.84 -22.76 6.59
C LEU A 125 16.88 -22.49 7.76
N GLY A 126 17.38 -22.55 9.00
CA GLY A 126 16.60 -22.21 10.20
C GLY A 126 16.16 -20.75 10.19
N VAL A 127 17.11 -19.83 9.94
CA VAL A 127 16.83 -18.39 9.84
C VAL A 127 15.90 -18.09 8.67
N LEU A 128 16.15 -18.66 7.49
CA LEU A 128 15.29 -18.49 6.31
C LEU A 128 13.86 -18.97 6.60
N GLY A 129 13.70 -20.14 7.26
CA GLY A 129 12.39 -20.63 7.66
C GLY A 129 11.67 -19.70 8.62
N HIS A 130 12.38 -19.17 9.62
CA HIS A 130 11.86 -18.14 10.52
C HIS A 130 11.40 -16.91 9.75
N ASP A 131 12.24 -16.37 8.89
CA ASP A 131 11.96 -15.16 8.09
C ASP A 131 10.75 -15.33 7.17
N ILE A 132 10.58 -16.51 6.59
CA ILE A 132 9.41 -16.83 5.77
C ILE A 132 8.12 -16.81 6.61
N VAL A 133 8.17 -17.28 7.83
CA VAL A 133 6.98 -17.34 8.70
C VAL A 133 6.66 -15.97 9.31
N THR A 134 7.70 -15.23 9.73
CA THR A 134 7.55 -13.98 10.48
C THR A 134 7.60 -12.72 9.61
N GLY A 135 8.11 -12.81 8.37
CA GLY A 135 8.29 -11.66 7.47
C GLY A 135 9.51 -10.82 7.80
N GLU A 136 10.49 -11.37 8.51
CA GLU A 136 11.66 -10.64 9.03
C GLU A 136 12.87 -10.65 8.08
N GLY A 137 12.79 -11.35 6.96
CA GLY A 137 13.88 -11.41 6.00
C GLY A 137 14.38 -10.05 5.48
N LYS A 138 13.58 -8.98 5.61
CA LYS A 138 13.98 -7.57 5.53
C LYS A 138 12.84 -6.69 6.06
N TYR A 139 13.18 -5.53 6.60
CA TYR A 139 12.29 -4.63 7.34
C TYR A 139 11.02 -4.16 6.59
N GLN A 140 10.88 -4.34 5.28
CA GLN A 140 9.65 -4.05 4.53
C GLN A 140 8.81 -5.31 4.25
N LEU A 141 9.40 -6.52 4.27
CA LEU A 141 8.71 -7.74 3.80
C LEU A 141 7.52 -8.15 4.67
N TYR A 142 7.54 -7.87 5.97
CA TYR A 142 6.40 -8.13 6.85
C TYR A 142 5.08 -7.54 6.31
N PHE A 143 5.16 -6.45 5.54
CA PHE A 143 3.97 -5.83 4.97
C PHE A 143 3.28 -6.72 3.93
N LEU A 144 4.02 -7.61 3.25
CA LEU A 144 3.43 -8.61 2.37
C LEU A 144 2.66 -9.66 3.17
N LEU A 145 3.12 -10.03 4.38
CA LEU A 145 2.35 -10.87 5.30
C LEU A 145 1.05 -10.20 5.75
N ILE A 146 1.08 -8.91 6.09
CA ILE A 146 -0.14 -8.15 6.40
C ILE A 146 -1.08 -8.15 5.19
N SER A 147 -0.56 -7.97 3.99
CA SER A 147 -1.36 -8.03 2.76
C SER A 147 -1.98 -9.41 2.54
N MET A 148 -1.24 -10.49 2.85
CA MET A 148 -1.77 -11.86 2.80
C MET A 148 -2.87 -12.09 3.85
N GLN A 149 -2.73 -11.56 5.07
CA GLN A 149 -3.79 -11.58 6.08
C GLN A 149 -5.05 -10.83 5.60
N ILE A 150 -4.88 -9.65 5.01
CA ILE A 150 -6.00 -8.91 4.40
C ILE A 150 -6.70 -9.79 3.36
N TYR A 151 -5.97 -10.46 2.47
CA TYR A 151 -6.59 -11.32 1.46
C TYR A 151 -7.28 -12.54 2.08
N LEU A 152 -6.70 -13.13 3.12
CA LEU A 152 -7.27 -14.27 3.82
C LEU A 152 -8.63 -13.90 4.46
N PHE A 153 -8.68 -12.77 5.16
CA PHE A 153 -9.88 -12.32 5.87
C PHE A 153 -10.84 -11.49 5.00
N PHE A 154 -10.47 -11.15 3.76
CA PHE A 154 -11.28 -10.31 2.90
C PHE A 154 -12.71 -10.82 2.65
N PRO A 155 -12.97 -12.13 2.45
CA PRO A 155 -14.35 -12.62 2.34
C PRO A 155 -15.20 -12.34 3.58
N ALA A 156 -14.61 -12.47 4.79
CA ALA A 156 -15.29 -12.15 6.04
C ALA A 156 -15.50 -10.65 6.21
N ILE A 157 -14.51 -9.84 5.83
CA ILE A 157 -14.62 -8.37 5.81
C ILE A 157 -15.74 -7.94 4.86
N SER A 158 -15.81 -8.50 3.66
CA SER A 158 -16.87 -8.21 2.68
C SER A 158 -18.25 -8.57 3.21
N TRP A 159 -18.39 -9.76 3.77
CA TRP A 159 -19.62 -10.21 4.42
C TRP A 159 -20.07 -9.28 5.56
N LEU A 160 -19.13 -8.83 6.40
CA LEU A 160 -19.42 -7.88 7.47
C LEU A 160 -19.88 -6.54 6.91
N LEU A 161 -19.20 -6.02 5.88
CA LEU A 161 -19.59 -4.77 5.22
C LEU A 161 -20.98 -4.82 4.64
N ASP A 162 -21.36 -5.91 3.95
CA ASP A 162 -22.67 -6.07 3.37
C ASP A 162 -23.78 -6.01 4.44
N ARG A 163 -23.52 -6.53 5.64
CA ARG A 163 -24.47 -6.51 6.77
C ARG A 163 -24.51 -5.19 7.54
N THR A 164 -23.43 -4.44 7.50
CA THR A 164 -23.27 -3.23 8.32
C THR A 164 -23.27 -1.94 7.51
N THR A 165 -23.57 -2.00 6.20
CA THR A 165 -23.59 -0.86 5.29
C THR A 165 -24.39 0.34 5.82
N HIS A 166 -25.49 0.07 6.53
CA HIS A 166 -26.36 1.11 7.11
C HIS A 166 -25.83 1.70 8.43
N ARG A 167 -24.76 1.13 9.00
CA ARG A 167 -24.21 1.54 10.31
C ARG A 167 -22.70 1.83 10.23
N PRO A 168 -22.24 2.67 9.28
CA PRO A 168 -20.80 2.86 9.04
C PRO A 168 -20.06 3.41 10.27
N TRP A 169 -20.72 4.24 11.08
CA TRP A 169 -20.12 4.79 12.29
C TRP A 169 -19.87 3.77 13.40
N HIS A 170 -20.73 2.74 13.51
CA HIS A 170 -20.52 1.65 14.48
C HIS A 170 -19.31 0.78 14.06
N VAL A 171 -19.17 0.50 12.75
CA VAL A 171 -18.02 -0.23 12.22
C VAL A 171 -16.73 0.57 12.44
N LEU A 172 -16.77 1.87 12.14
CA LEU A 172 -15.60 2.74 12.32
C LEU A 172 -15.23 2.88 13.80
N GLY A 173 -16.21 3.11 14.68
CA GLY A 173 -16.00 3.21 16.12
C GLY A 173 -15.49 1.92 16.75
N GLY A 174 -16.05 0.77 16.36
CA GLY A 174 -15.58 -0.54 16.82
C GLY A 174 -14.15 -0.83 16.35
N ALA A 175 -13.83 -0.52 15.09
CA ALA A 175 -12.49 -0.69 14.56
C ALA A 175 -11.47 0.27 15.22
N ALA A 176 -11.88 1.51 15.51
CA ALA A 176 -11.06 2.46 16.26
C ALA A 176 -10.79 1.98 17.70
N ALA A 177 -11.79 1.45 18.37
CA ALA A 177 -11.66 0.89 19.69
C ALA A 177 -10.71 -0.33 19.72
N ILE A 178 -10.85 -1.24 18.75
CA ILE A 178 -9.95 -2.39 18.60
C ILE A 178 -8.51 -1.90 18.38
N GLN A 179 -8.28 -1.00 17.45
CA GLN A 179 -6.92 -0.52 17.16
C GLN A 179 -6.32 0.23 18.36
N MET A 180 -7.10 1.07 19.04
CA MET A 180 -6.64 1.77 20.24
C MET A 180 -6.30 0.78 21.37
N ALA A 181 -7.15 -0.22 21.61
CA ALA A 181 -6.90 -1.26 22.60
C ALA A 181 -5.62 -2.05 22.27
N MET A 182 -5.41 -2.40 20.99
CA MET A 182 -4.20 -3.08 20.55
C MET A 182 -2.94 -2.22 20.70
N PHE A 183 -3.03 -0.92 20.43
CA PHE A 183 -1.92 0.00 20.63
C PHE A 183 -1.55 0.13 22.12
N VAL A 184 -2.56 0.31 22.98
CA VAL A 184 -2.36 0.40 24.43
C VAL A 184 -1.80 -0.92 24.97
N LEU A 185 -2.36 -2.06 24.56
CA LEU A 185 -1.87 -3.39 24.95
C LEU A 185 -0.38 -3.55 24.57
N TYR A 186 -0.04 -3.25 23.35
CA TYR A 186 1.32 -3.48 22.84
C TYR A 186 2.35 -2.51 23.42
N GLN A 187 1.95 -1.26 23.65
CA GLN A 187 2.85 -0.18 24.07
C GLN A 187 3.06 -0.13 25.58
N TYR A 188 2.01 -0.39 26.38
CA TYR A 188 1.99 -0.06 27.81
C TYR A 188 1.74 -1.27 28.73
N VAL A 189 1.20 -2.37 28.20
CA VAL A 189 0.98 -3.55 29.04
C VAL A 189 2.26 -4.37 29.11
N PRO A 190 2.76 -4.68 30.32
CA PRO A 190 3.92 -5.54 30.48
C PRO A 190 3.70 -6.90 29.81
N ARG A 191 4.73 -7.40 29.13
CA ARG A 191 4.67 -8.73 28.52
C ARG A 191 4.58 -9.80 29.61
N PRO A 192 3.63 -10.74 29.54
CA PRO A 192 3.64 -11.90 30.41
C PRO A 192 4.92 -12.72 30.19
N ALA A 193 5.44 -13.34 31.25
CA ALA A 193 6.64 -14.16 31.16
C ALA A 193 6.36 -15.48 30.42
N GLY A 194 7.31 -15.90 29.57
CA GLY A 194 7.30 -17.20 28.92
C GLY A 194 7.43 -17.12 27.40
N HIS A 195 8.15 -18.08 26.84
CA HIS A 195 8.52 -18.12 25.42
C HIS A 195 7.32 -17.97 24.46
N ALA A 196 6.17 -18.58 24.78
CA ALA A 196 4.98 -18.44 23.92
C ALA A 196 4.45 -17.00 23.87
N TRP A 197 4.54 -16.27 24.99
CA TRP A 197 4.17 -14.86 25.06
C TRP A 197 5.19 -13.97 24.34
N ASP A 198 6.48 -14.28 24.45
CA ASP A 198 7.53 -13.56 23.71
C ASP A 198 7.26 -13.65 22.21
N VAL A 199 7.07 -14.86 21.68
CA VAL A 199 6.73 -15.08 20.26
C VAL A 199 5.44 -14.37 19.86
N ALA A 200 4.40 -14.40 20.71
CA ALA A 200 3.13 -13.75 20.43
C ALA A 200 3.29 -12.21 20.34
N PHE A 201 3.96 -11.60 21.33
CA PHE A 201 4.16 -10.15 21.36
C PHE A 201 5.11 -9.67 20.26
N ASP A 202 6.17 -10.41 19.96
CA ASP A 202 7.12 -10.04 18.88
C ASP A 202 6.45 -10.03 17.49
N ASN A 203 5.36 -10.78 17.33
CA ASN A 203 4.61 -10.84 16.08
C ASN A 203 3.26 -10.09 16.11
N LEU A 204 2.79 -9.64 17.26
CA LEU A 204 1.47 -9.03 17.43
C LEU A 204 1.28 -7.79 16.53
N TRP A 205 2.30 -6.95 16.42
CA TRP A 205 2.27 -5.73 15.62
C TRP A 205 2.14 -5.98 14.10
N LYS A 206 2.38 -7.21 13.64
CA LYS A 206 2.21 -7.64 12.25
C LYS A 206 0.80 -8.20 11.99
N THR A 207 -0.07 -8.24 12.99
CA THR A 207 -1.40 -8.82 12.89
C THR A 207 -2.46 -7.81 12.48
N LEU A 208 -3.51 -8.26 11.79
CA LEU A 208 -4.56 -7.40 11.24
C LEU A 208 -5.28 -6.50 12.26
N PRO A 209 -5.54 -6.91 13.53
CA PRO A 209 -6.15 -6.05 14.54
C PRO A 209 -5.38 -4.74 14.81
N MET A 210 -4.06 -4.73 14.67
CA MET A 210 -3.22 -3.53 14.78
C MET A 210 -3.49 -2.50 13.68
N TYR A 211 -4.27 -2.86 12.65
CA TYR A 211 -4.62 -2.04 11.49
C TYR A 211 -6.13 -1.90 11.33
N ALA A 212 -6.93 -2.32 12.31
CA ALA A 212 -8.39 -2.44 12.22
C ALA A 212 -9.08 -1.16 11.75
N LEU A 213 -8.69 0.00 12.29
CA LEU A 213 -9.25 1.30 11.90
C LEU A 213 -9.00 1.59 10.41
N PHE A 214 -7.80 1.33 9.91
CA PHE A 214 -7.43 1.62 8.51
C PHE A 214 -8.03 0.60 7.53
N VAL A 215 -8.26 -0.63 7.98
CA VAL A 215 -9.10 -1.62 7.28
C VAL A 215 -10.52 -1.07 7.12
N ALA A 216 -11.13 -0.57 8.20
CA ALA A 216 -12.48 -0.01 8.18
C ALA A 216 -12.55 1.28 7.34
N ILE A 217 -11.59 2.21 7.50
CA ILE A 217 -11.52 3.46 6.70
C ILE A 217 -11.48 3.12 5.21
N GLY A 218 -10.55 2.25 4.78
CA GLY A 218 -10.41 1.89 3.38
C GLY A 218 -11.66 1.21 2.81
N ALA A 219 -12.22 0.27 3.55
CA ALA A 219 -13.41 -0.47 3.15
C ALA A 219 -14.66 0.42 3.08
N LEU A 220 -14.93 1.22 4.11
CA LEU A 220 -16.07 2.15 4.15
C LEU A 220 -15.94 3.28 3.15
N ALA A 221 -14.71 3.81 2.95
CA ALA A 221 -14.46 4.81 1.91
C ALA A 221 -14.78 4.26 0.51
N ALA A 222 -14.54 2.97 0.24
CA ALA A 222 -14.92 2.35 -1.02
C ALA A 222 -16.44 2.16 -1.16
N VAL A 223 -17.10 1.76 -0.08
CA VAL A 223 -18.57 1.58 -0.06
C VAL A 223 -19.29 2.91 -0.25
N HIS A 224 -18.85 3.95 0.41
CA HIS A 224 -19.49 5.27 0.46
C HIS A 224 -18.72 6.35 -0.31
N HIS A 225 -17.89 5.98 -1.28
CA HIS A 225 -16.90 6.87 -1.90
C HIS A 225 -17.49 8.20 -2.41
N GLU A 226 -18.66 8.19 -3.07
CA GLU A 226 -19.29 9.43 -3.58
C GLU A 226 -19.72 10.38 -2.47
N SER A 227 -20.27 9.83 -1.39
CA SER A 227 -20.66 10.64 -0.23
C SER A 227 -19.46 11.16 0.55
N VAL A 228 -18.39 10.34 0.66
CA VAL A 228 -17.14 10.74 1.29
C VAL A 228 -16.49 11.87 0.51
N GLU A 229 -16.29 11.71 -0.80
CA GLU A 229 -15.67 12.75 -1.63
C GLU A 229 -16.51 14.04 -1.65
N ARG A 230 -17.83 13.94 -1.76
CA ARG A 230 -18.73 15.09 -1.69
C ARG A 230 -18.59 15.85 -0.37
N ARG A 231 -18.55 15.14 0.77
CA ARG A 231 -18.37 15.75 2.10
C ARG A 231 -16.99 16.37 2.25
N LEU A 232 -15.94 15.72 1.78
CA LEU A 232 -14.59 16.27 1.81
C LEU A 232 -14.49 17.59 1.01
N ARG A 233 -15.17 17.68 -0.13
CA ARG A 233 -15.24 18.91 -0.93
C ARG A 233 -16.08 20.00 -0.25
N ALA A 234 -17.28 19.64 0.22
CA ALA A 234 -18.22 20.58 0.83
C ALA A 234 -17.70 21.19 2.13
N HIS A 235 -16.90 20.43 2.89
CA HIS A 235 -16.37 20.84 4.19
C HIS A 235 -14.83 20.85 4.23
N ALA A 236 -14.20 21.23 3.11
CA ALA A 236 -12.73 21.16 2.99
C ALA A 236 -12.01 21.96 4.08
N VAL A 237 -12.44 23.19 4.34
CA VAL A 237 -11.79 24.07 5.32
C VAL A 237 -11.83 23.51 6.74
N PRO A 238 -13.00 23.18 7.32
CA PRO A 238 -13.05 22.62 8.68
C PRO A 238 -12.36 21.24 8.77
N ILE A 239 -12.39 20.43 7.72
CA ILE A 239 -11.69 19.14 7.71
C ILE A 239 -10.17 19.35 7.72
N VAL A 240 -9.64 20.25 6.89
CA VAL A 240 -8.20 20.57 6.89
C VAL A 240 -7.79 21.16 8.25
N ALA A 241 -8.59 22.05 8.83
CA ALA A 241 -8.32 22.60 10.16
C ALA A 241 -8.26 21.49 11.23
N ALA A 242 -9.21 20.53 11.21
CA ALA A 242 -9.20 19.38 12.11
C ALA A 242 -7.98 18.47 11.87
N CYS A 243 -7.59 18.26 10.62
CA CYS A 243 -6.39 17.50 10.27
C CYS A 243 -5.11 18.19 10.77
N LEU A 244 -5.01 19.49 10.62
CA LEU A 244 -3.88 20.27 11.14
C LEU A 244 -3.81 20.22 12.67
N ALA A 245 -4.96 20.30 13.35
CA ALA A 245 -5.03 20.15 14.81
C ALA A 245 -4.58 18.74 15.26
N GLY A 246 -5.04 17.66 14.58
CA GLY A 246 -4.60 16.29 14.86
C GLY A 246 -3.11 16.10 14.61
N THR A 247 -2.58 16.71 13.55
CA THR A 247 -1.14 16.70 13.26
C THR A 247 -0.36 17.43 14.35
N ALA A 248 -0.79 18.63 14.72
CA ALA A 248 -0.16 19.43 15.76
C ALA A 248 -0.16 18.74 17.12
N PHE A 249 -1.26 18.04 17.45
CA PHE A 249 -1.35 17.21 18.65
C PHE A 249 -0.29 16.11 18.66
N SER A 250 -0.20 15.31 17.59
CA SER A 250 0.74 14.20 17.53
C SER A 250 2.20 14.66 17.51
N VAL A 251 2.50 15.76 16.78
CA VAL A 251 3.84 16.37 16.76
C VAL A 251 4.16 16.95 18.13
N GLY A 252 3.22 17.64 18.77
CA GLY A 252 3.37 18.18 20.13
C GLY A 252 3.66 17.08 21.15
N ALA A 253 2.93 15.96 21.10
CA ALA A 253 3.17 14.81 21.95
C ALA A 253 4.59 14.25 21.76
N TYR A 254 5.06 14.14 20.51
CA TYR A 254 6.43 13.74 20.21
C TYR A 254 7.46 14.72 20.78
N VAL A 255 7.26 16.02 20.57
CA VAL A 255 8.18 17.05 21.05
C VAL A 255 8.29 17.06 22.58
N VAL A 256 7.17 16.88 23.29
CA VAL A 256 7.14 16.79 24.76
C VAL A 256 7.84 15.52 25.28
N ALA A 257 7.69 14.40 24.56
CA ALA A 257 8.26 13.12 24.96
C ALA A 257 9.75 12.96 24.61
N THR A 258 10.34 13.89 23.86
CA THR A 258 11.72 13.80 23.36
C THR A 258 12.52 15.05 23.67
N SER A 259 13.86 14.91 23.75
CA SER A 259 14.78 16.03 23.88
C SER A 259 15.97 15.86 22.91
N PRO A 260 16.77 16.92 22.67
CA PRO A 260 17.97 16.79 21.84
C PRO A 260 18.86 15.63 22.31
N GLY A 261 19.24 14.75 21.39
CA GLY A 261 20.05 13.56 21.69
C GLY A 261 19.32 12.41 22.39
N ASN A 262 18.05 12.59 22.82
CA ASN A 262 17.29 11.56 23.52
C ASN A 262 15.89 11.36 22.93
N VAL A 263 15.70 10.23 22.26
CA VAL A 263 14.42 9.81 21.67
C VAL A 263 14.02 8.46 22.27
N PRO A 264 13.18 8.45 23.32
CA PRO A 264 12.68 7.19 23.87
C PRO A 264 11.99 6.35 22.81
N LEU A 265 12.24 5.03 22.81
CA LEU A 265 11.68 4.12 21.80
C LEU A 265 10.16 4.24 21.69
N GLN A 266 9.48 4.37 22.82
CA GLN A 266 8.02 4.51 22.88
C GLN A 266 7.48 5.73 22.13
N SER A 267 8.28 6.81 21.99
CA SER A 267 7.87 8.03 21.28
C SER A 267 7.89 7.86 19.76
N ASN A 268 8.69 6.92 19.25
CA ASN A 268 8.94 6.72 17.81
C ASN A 268 8.28 5.44 17.25
N THR A 269 7.51 4.71 18.06
CA THR A 269 6.85 3.49 17.59
C THR A 269 5.63 3.77 16.71
N PRO A 270 5.37 2.96 15.68
CA PRO A 270 4.20 3.12 14.82
C PRO A 270 2.86 2.81 15.50
N TRP A 271 2.90 2.14 16.65
CA TRP A 271 1.73 1.80 17.47
C TRP A 271 1.56 2.70 18.70
N ASN A 272 2.21 3.86 18.72
CA ASN A 272 1.97 4.86 19.75
C ASN A 272 0.54 5.42 19.62
N PRO A 273 -0.34 5.30 20.65
CA PRO A 273 -1.70 5.81 20.61
C PRO A 273 -1.78 7.32 20.29
N LEU A 274 -0.80 8.11 20.76
CA LEU A 274 -0.74 9.55 20.53
C LEU A 274 -0.43 9.92 19.06
N LEU A 275 0.01 8.95 18.27
CA LEU A 275 0.24 9.13 16.83
C LEU A 275 -1.05 8.95 16.01
N LEU A 276 -2.08 8.31 16.56
CA LEU A 276 -3.30 7.99 15.82
C LEU A 276 -4.00 9.21 15.19
N PRO A 277 -4.10 10.38 15.86
CA PRO A 277 -4.65 11.59 15.22
C PRO A 277 -3.92 11.99 13.95
N TRP A 278 -2.57 11.94 13.93
CA TRP A 278 -1.79 12.16 12.71
C TRP A 278 -2.04 11.10 11.63
N LEU A 279 -2.07 9.83 11.99
CA LEU A 279 -2.26 8.75 11.03
C LEU A 279 -3.58 8.89 10.27
N VAL A 280 -4.66 9.27 10.96
CA VAL A 280 -5.96 9.54 10.33
C VAL A 280 -5.92 10.85 9.54
N SER A 281 -5.44 11.94 10.14
CA SER A 281 -5.35 13.27 9.51
C SER A 281 -4.50 13.24 8.24
N GLY A 282 -3.33 12.62 8.32
CA GLY A 282 -2.40 12.50 7.21
C GLY A 282 -3.02 11.70 6.05
N LEU A 283 -3.73 10.59 6.34
CA LEU A 283 -4.41 9.82 5.29
C LEU A 283 -5.52 10.64 4.62
N VAL A 284 -6.33 11.39 5.39
CA VAL A 284 -7.37 12.28 4.85
C VAL A 284 -6.75 13.37 3.98
N MET A 285 -5.68 14.02 4.44
CA MET A 285 -4.96 15.05 3.69
C MET A 285 -4.38 14.51 2.37
N LEU A 286 -3.75 13.33 2.42
CA LEU A 286 -3.22 12.67 1.22
C LEU A 286 -4.35 12.30 0.24
N TRP A 287 -5.50 11.87 0.75
CA TRP A 287 -6.67 11.58 -0.10
C TRP A 287 -7.21 12.86 -0.76
N MET A 288 -7.35 13.95 -0.01
CA MET A 288 -7.77 15.25 -0.55
C MET A 288 -6.78 15.76 -1.61
N LEU A 289 -5.48 15.61 -1.37
CA LEU A 289 -4.44 15.96 -2.36
C LEU A 289 -4.58 15.11 -3.64
N ALA A 290 -4.86 13.81 -3.48
CA ALA A 290 -5.08 12.92 -4.61
C ALA A 290 -6.36 13.27 -5.41
N MET A 291 -7.42 13.73 -4.73
CA MET A 291 -8.63 14.26 -5.38
C MET A 291 -8.31 15.53 -6.18
N LEU A 292 -7.60 16.50 -5.58
CA LEU A 292 -7.18 17.73 -6.26
C LEU A 292 -6.31 17.44 -7.50
N TRP A 293 -5.38 16.51 -7.38
CA TRP A 293 -4.58 16.07 -8.51
C TRP A 293 -5.45 15.44 -9.61
N ASN A 294 -6.40 14.57 -9.25
CA ASN A 294 -7.28 13.93 -10.21
C ASN A 294 -8.20 14.94 -10.92
N ASP A 295 -8.66 15.98 -10.23
CA ASP A 295 -9.44 17.07 -10.83
C ASP A 295 -8.61 17.85 -11.85
N ARG A 296 -7.36 18.20 -11.51
CA ARG A 296 -6.43 18.86 -12.44
C ARG A 296 -6.13 18.00 -13.66
N ARG A 297 -5.94 16.70 -13.45
CA ARG A 297 -5.71 15.75 -14.54
C ARG A 297 -6.92 15.64 -15.48
N SER A 298 -8.14 15.68 -14.92
CA SER A 298 -9.39 15.59 -15.68
C SER A 298 -9.71 16.87 -16.47
N ALA A 299 -9.23 18.02 -16.00
CA ALA A 299 -9.40 19.33 -16.66
C ALA A 299 -8.37 19.58 -17.77
N ASP A 300 -7.95 18.55 -18.47
CA ASP A 300 -6.98 18.54 -19.60
C ASP A 300 -5.57 19.06 -19.28
N LYS A 301 -5.28 19.30 -18.03
CA LYS A 301 -3.94 19.75 -17.58
C LYS A 301 -2.98 18.60 -17.33
N ARG A 302 -3.09 17.48 -17.96
CA ARG A 302 -2.29 16.22 -17.93
C ARG A 302 -1.09 16.18 -16.97
N ALA A 303 -1.12 17.01 -15.91
CA ALA A 303 -0.02 17.26 -14.99
C ALA A 303 0.48 15.94 -14.42
N ALA A 304 1.66 15.54 -14.81
CA ALA A 304 2.36 14.35 -14.31
C ALA A 304 1.60 13.01 -14.45
N ALA A 305 0.51 12.93 -15.23
CA ALA A 305 -0.28 11.70 -15.37
C ALA A 305 0.57 10.52 -15.86
N GLY A 306 1.45 10.75 -16.84
CA GLY A 306 2.40 9.75 -17.33
C GLY A 306 3.41 9.31 -16.26
N ALA A 307 3.92 10.24 -15.46
CA ALA A 307 4.84 9.94 -14.37
C ALA A 307 4.16 9.11 -13.26
N VAL A 308 2.95 9.48 -12.87
CA VAL A 308 2.17 8.71 -11.87
C VAL A 308 1.87 7.31 -12.38
N GLN A 309 1.46 7.16 -13.65
CA GLN A 309 1.21 5.85 -14.25
C GLN A 309 2.50 5.01 -14.31
N TYR A 310 3.61 5.62 -14.73
CA TYR A 310 4.93 4.99 -14.76
C TYR A 310 5.34 4.49 -13.35
N ALA A 311 5.23 5.37 -12.34
CA ALA A 311 5.57 5.07 -10.96
C ALA A 311 4.65 4.00 -10.35
N THR A 312 3.32 4.10 -10.55
CA THR A 312 2.35 3.11 -10.06
C THR A 312 2.60 1.72 -10.62
N PHE A 313 2.98 1.63 -11.90
CA PHE A 313 3.30 0.33 -12.51
C PHE A 313 4.52 -0.33 -11.87
N ARG A 314 5.48 0.45 -11.39
CA ARG A 314 6.75 0.01 -10.77
C ARG A 314 6.76 0.00 -9.26
N ALA A 315 5.73 0.53 -8.63
CA ALA A 315 5.66 0.76 -7.18
C ALA A 315 6.02 -0.48 -6.34
N PHE A 316 5.50 -1.66 -6.70
CA PHE A 316 5.82 -2.89 -6.00
C PHE A 316 7.30 -3.27 -6.16
N GLY A 317 7.87 -3.13 -7.35
CA GLY A 317 9.28 -3.42 -7.58
C GLY A 317 10.21 -2.49 -6.80
N VAL A 318 9.90 -1.18 -6.79
CA VAL A 318 10.65 -0.20 -5.98
C VAL A 318 10.53 -0.53 -4.49
N PHE A 319 9.31 -0.83 -4.02
CA PHE A 319 9.09 -1.28 -2.64
C PHE A 319 9.94 -2.52 -2.29
N ALA A 320 10.06 -3.47 -3.21
CA ALA A 320 10.80 -4.71 -2.96
C ALA A 320 12.33 -4.50 -3.00
N VAL A 321 12.85 -3.63 -3.88
CA VAL A 321 14.29 -3.53 -4.18
C VAL A 321 15.02 -2.41 -3.42
N HIS A 322 14.33 -1.35 -2.96
CA HIS A 322 15.00 -0.17 -2.38
C HIS A 322 15.90 -0.47 -1.16
N PRO A 323 15.60 -1.45 -0.28
CA PRO A 323 16.52 -1.75 0.80
C PRO A 323 17.84 -2.33 0.30
N LEU A 324 17.79 -3.20 -0.72
CA LEU A 324 19.02 -3.71 -1.34
C LEU A 324 19.85 -2.57 -1.94
N VAL A 325 19.20 -1.58 -2.55
CA VAL A 325 19.91 -0.39 -3.06
C VAL A 325 20.56 0.39 -1.91
N LEU A 326 19.86 0.59 -0.79
CA LEU A 326 20.42 1.26 0.39
C LEU A 326 21.61 0.49 0.95
N ASP A 327 21.51 -0.83 1.08
CA ASP A 327 22.60 -1.67 1.56
C ASP A 327 23.85 -1.59 0.63
N ILE A 328 23.63 -1.62 -0.69
CA ILE A 328 24.72 -1.46 -1.67
C ILE A 328 25.36 -0.07 -1.56
N LEU A 329 24.55 1.00 -1.46
CA LEU A 329 25.05 2.37 -1.31
C LEU A 329 25.86 2.54 -0.02
N ALA A 330 25.42 1.92 1.08
CA ALA A 330 26.19 1.88 2.33
C ALA A 330 27.51 1.12 2.13
N ARG A 331 27.47 -0.03 1.49
CA ARG A 331 28.64 -0.89 1.22
C ARG A 331 29.72 -0.21 0.40
N VAL A 332 29.34 0.59 -0.60
CA VAL A 332 30.31 1.32 -1.45
C VAL A 332 30.78 2.64 -0.83
N GLY A 333 30.40 2.95 0.43
CA GLY A 333 30.85 4.15 1.13
C GLY A 333 30.05 5.42 0.81
N PHE A 334 28.99 5.34 -0.01
CA PHE A 334 28.24 6.52 -0.46
C PHE A 334 27.65 7.35 0.71
N PHE A 335 27.36 6.72 1.85
CA PHE A 335 26.88 7.45 3.03
C PHE A 335 27.97 8.34 3.64
N GLY A 336 29.23 7.86 3.63
CA GLY A 336 30.39 8.66 4.01
C GLY A 336 30.59 9.84 3.06
N ASP A 337 30.60 9.57 1.74
CA ASP A 337 30.74 10.61 0.72
C ASP A 337 29.69 11.73 0.89
N LEU A 338 28.42 11.37 1.17
CA LEU A 338 27.38 12.35 1.46
C LEU A 338 27.67 13.17 2.72
N GLY A 339 28.30 12.56 3.73
CA GLY A 339 28.76 13.26 4.93
C GLY A 339 29.82 14.31 4.59
N ASP A 340 30.79 13.95 3.76
CA ASP A 340 31.89 14.81 3.33
C ASP A 340 31.43 15.93 2.39
N TRP A 341 30.53 15.62 1.45
CA TRP A 341 30.01 16.61 0.49
C TRP A 341 29.06 17.62 1.14
N PHE A 342 28.28 17.19 2.13
CA PHE A 342 27.25 18.02 2.79
C PHE A 342 27.33 17.93 4.31
N PRO A 343 28.47 18.32 4.94
CA PRO A 343 28.72 18.10 6.37
C PRO A 343 27.69 18.80 7.27
N HIS A 344 27.15 19.94 6.83
CA HIS A 344 26.27 20.80 7.61
C HIS A 344 24.77 20.62 7.29
N SER A 345 24.38 19.70 6.41
CA SER A 345 22.98 19.57 5.99
C SER A 345 22.49 18.13 5.90
N ALA A 346 21.94 17.63 7.00
CA ALA A 346 21.25 16.34 7.04
C ALA A 346 20.08 16.26 6.01
N ALA A 347 19.39 17.38 5.76
CA ALA A 347 18.29 17.44 4.81
C ALA A 347 18.77 17.22 3.36
N ILE A 348 19.90 17.84 2.96
CA ILE A 348 20.48 17.65 1.63
C ILE A 348 20.99 16.21 1.48
N ARG A 349 21.75 15.69 2.46
CA ARG A 349 22.22 14.29 2.46
C ARG A 349 21.07 13.32 2.23
N THR A 350 20.01 13.47 3.01
CA THR A 350 18.83 12.61 2.91
C THR A 350 18.13 12.75 1.56
N THR A 351 17.98 13.98 1.05
CA THR A 351 17.33 14.23 -0.25
C THR A 351 18.10 13.59 -1.40
N VAL A 352 19.41 13.72 -1.41
CA VAL A 352 20.28 13.09 -2.42
C VAL A 352 20.20 11.57 -2.31
N LEU A 353 20.27 11.02 -1.08
CA LEU A 353 20.16 9.58 -0.86
C LEU A 353 18.83 9.04 -1.37
N VAL A 354 17.70 9.71 -1.07
CA VAL A 354 16.36 9.34 -1.56
C VAL A 354 16.31 9.38 -3.09
N ALA A 355 16.84 10.44 -3.72
CA ALA A 355 16.83 10.59 -5.17
C ALA A 355 17.63 9.47 -5.86
N VAL A 356 18.84 9.19 -5.36
CA VAL A 356 19.69 8.12 -5.89
C VAL A 356 19.05 6.75 -5.67
N THR A 357 18.51 6.50 -4.47
CA THR A 357 17.82 5.22 -4.16
C THR A 357 16.61 4.99 -5.06
N LEU A 358 15.78 6.02 -5.28
CA LEU A 358 14.63 5.91 -6.19
C LEU A 358 15.07 5.70 -7.63
N ALA A 359 16.06 6.45 -8.11
CA ALA A 359 16.57 6.31 -9.47
C ALA A 359 17.15 4.91 -9.73
N ALA A 360 18.03 4.44 -8.84
CA ALA A 360 18.63 3.12 -8.94
C ALA A 360 17.56 2.01 -8.85
N SER A 361 16.61 2.13 -7.91
CA SER A 361 15.50 1.19 -7.78
C SER A 361 14.66 1.12 -9.06
N LEU A 362 14.33 2.27 -9.68
CA LEU A 362 13.58 2.31 -10.93
C LEU A 362 14.35 1.65 -12.09
N VAL A 363 15.67 1.84 -12.17
CA VAL A 363 16.50 1.18 -13.18
C VAL A 363 16.48 -0.34 -12.99
N ILE A 364 16.69 -0.83 -11.77
CA ILE A 364 16.66 -2.27 -11.46
C ILE A 364 15.28 -2.86 -11.78
N VAL A 365 14.20 -2.17 -11.42
CA VAL A 365 12.83 -2.59 -11.71
C VAL A 365 12.57 -2.61 -13.23
N ASP A 366 13.08 -1.64 -13.98
CA ASP A 366 12.96 -1.62 -15.44
C ASP A 366 13.71 -2.78 -16.12
N ILE A 367 14.85 -3.16 -15.56
CA ILE A 367 15.58 -4.37 -16.00
C ILE A 367 14.75 -5.60 -15.66
N ALA A 368 14.31 -5.74 -14.40
CA ALA A 368 13.52 -6.88 -13.94
C ALA A 368 12.23 -7.07 -14.76
N LEU A 369 11.55 -5.98 -15.15
CA LEU A 369 10.35 -6.02 -16.00
C LEU A 369 10.62 -6.60 -17.41
N ARG A 370 11.87 -6.58 -17.89
CA ARG A 370 12.24 -7.15 -19.19
C ARG A 370 12.67 -8.60 -19.12
N THR A 371 12.89 -9.13 -17.92
CA THR A 371 13.27 -10.54 -17.71
C THR A 371 12.05 -11.47 -17.72
N PRO A 372 12.22 -12.78 -17.96
CA PRO A 372 11.15 -13.76 -17.82
C PRO A 372 10.67 -13.89 -16.36
N MET A 373 11.50 -13.51 -15.39
CA MET A 373 11.19 -13.57 -13.95
C MET A 373 10.37 -12.37 -13.45
N SER A 374 9.95 -11.46 -14.32
CA SER A 374 9.25 -10.20 -13.94
C SER A 374 8.03 -10.43 -13.02
N ARG A 375 7.28 -11.53 -13.21
CA ARG A 375 6.14 -11.86 -12.33
C ARG A 375 6.55 -12.16 -10.90
N TRP A 376 7.71 -12.77 -10.70
CA TRP A 376 8.24 -13.16 -9.40
C TRP A 376 9.00 -12.04 -8.71
N LEU A 377 9.69 -11.20 -9.49
CA LEU A 377 10.47 -10.09 -8.95
C LEU A 377 9.62 -8.84 -8.69
N VAL A 378 8.73 -8.49 -9.63
CA VAL A 378 8.00 -7.21 -9.59
C VAL A 378 6.47 -7.36 -9.67
N ALA A 379 5.95 -8.58 -9.54
CA ALA A 379 4.51 -8.91 -9.58
C ALA A 379 3.79 -8.37 -10.84
N ARG A 380 4.51 -8.24 -11.97
CA ARG A 380 4.00 -7.71 -13.24
C ARG A 380 4.38 -8.61 -14.41
N SER A 381 3.56 -8.59 -15.45
CA SER A 381 3.88 -9.27 -16.70
C SER A 381 5.06 -8.59 -17.39
N ARG A 382 5.86 -9.42 -18.10
CA ARG A 382 7.04 -8.96 -18.84
C ARG A 382 6.69 -7.87 -19.85
N VAL A 383 7.52 -6.82 -19.89
CA VAL A 383 7.46 -5.76 -20.89
C VAL A 383 8.41 -6.09 -22.04
N PRO A 384 7.98 -6.22 -23.30
CA PRO A 384 8.86 -6.53 -24.42
C PRO A 384 9.89 -5.44 -24.68
N ILE A 385 11.11 -5.82 -25.06
CA ILE A 385 12.23 -4.91 -25.32
C ILE A 385 11.99 -4.05 -26.59
N ARG A 386 11.33 -4.61 -27.60
CA ARG A 386 10.93 -3.89 -28.81
C ARG A 386 9.44 -3.55 -28.75
N ARG A 387 9.10 -2.27 -28.70
CA ARG A 387 7.78 -1.82 -29.12
C ARG A 387 7.64 -2.12 -30.61
N LYS A 388 6.83 -3.13 -31.01
CA LYS A 388 6.20 -3.07 -32.32
C LYS A 388 5.44 -1.74 -32.36
N ARG A 389 5.75 -0.87 -33.33
CA ARG A 389 4.85 0.21 -33.74
C ARG A 389 3.57 -0.47 -34.24
N ALA A 390 2.61 -0.58 -33.39
CA ALA A 390 1.23 -0.88 -33.71
C ALA A 390 0.44 -0.12 -32.66
N ASP A 391 -0.55 0.57 -33.11
CA ASP A 391 -1.48 1.39 -32.34
C ASP A 391 -1.86 0.74 -31.01
N VAL A 392 -1.17 1.13 -29.95
CA VAL A 392 -1.49 0.70 -28.61
C VAL A 392 -2.47 1.72 -28.07
N GLU A 393 -3.74 1.47 -28.27
CA GLU A 393 -4.73 1.86 -27.29
C GLU A 393 -4.19 1.45 -25.93
N VAL A 394 -3.78 2.44 -25.12
CA VAL A 394 -3.26 2.23 -23.77
C VAL A 394 -4.43 1.76 -22.91
N THR A 395 -4.72 0.48 -23.03
CA THR A 395 -5.55 -0.19 -22.03
C THR A 395 -4.73 -0.19 -20.75
N THR A 396 -5.04 0.75 -19.86
CA THR A 396 -4.72 0.63 -18.43
C THR A 396 -5.01 -0.82 -18.05
N PRO A 397 -4.07 -1.57 -17.47
CA PRO A 397 -4.43 -2.87 -16.93
C PRO A 397 -5.41 -2.64 -15.80
N ALA A 398 -6.69 -2.55 -16.16
CA ALA A 398 -7.74 -2.96 -15.26
C ALA A 398 -7.28 -4.31 -14.71
N ILE A 399 -7.37 -4.50 -13.43
CA ILE A 399 -7.37 -5.82 -12.79
C ILE A 399 -8.01 -6.77 -13.81
N PRO A 400 -7.31 -7.81 -14.32
CA PRO A 400 -7.81 -8.59 -15.45
C PRO A 400 -9.23 -9.05 -15.13
N VAL A 401 -10.19 -8.56 -15.92
CA VAL A 401 -11.56 -9.06 -15.91
C VAL A 401 -11.49 -10.44 -16.53
N PRO A 402 -12.01 -11.50 -15.92
CA PRO A 402 -12.10 -12.80 -16.57
C PRO A 402 -12.97 -12.68 -17.82
N LEU A 403 -12.44 -13.03 -19.00
CA LEU A 403 -13.25 -13.30 -20.17
C LEU A 403 -14.23 -14.41 -19.80
N ALA A 404 -15.51 -14.17 -20.04
CA ALA A 404 -16.52 -15.22 -19.98
C ALA A 404 -16.14 -16.35 -20.95
N PRO A 405 -16.41 -17.60 -20.63
CA PRO A 405 -16.18 -18.68 -21.56
C PRO A 405 -17.05 -18.45 -22.80
N SER A 406 -16.44 -18.50 -23.96
CA SER A 406 -17.13 -18.60 -25.24
C SER A 406 -17.97 -19.87 -25.23
N GLY A 407 -19.27 -19.71 -24.96
CA GLY A 407 -20.24 -20.79 -24.91
C GLY A 407 -20.91 -20.95 -26.25
N GLN A 408 -21.09 -22.11 -26.62
CA GLN A 408 -21.99 -22.79 -27.50
C GLN A 408 -22.97 -21.93 -28.32
N ALA A 409 -22.92 -22.13 -29.64
CA ALA A 409 -23.91 -21.72 -30.60
C ALA A 409 -25.30 -22.26 -30.21
N ALA A 410 -26.29 -21.36 -30.14
CA ALA A 410 -27.69 -21.72 -30.06
C ALA A 410 -28.20 -22.08 -31.46
N PRO A 411 -29.11 -23.07 -31.60
CA PRO A 411 -29.61 -23.48 -32.90
C PRO A 411 -30.58 -22.42 -33.48
N SER A 412 -30.45 -22.25 -34.79
CA SER A 412 -31.30 -21.41 -35.63
C SER A 412 -32.78 -21.83 -35.53
N VAL A 413 -33.63 -20.92 -35.07
CA VAL A 413 -35.09 -21.06 -35.21
C VAL A 413 -35.51 -20.36 -36.51
N GLN A 414 -36.09 -21.15 -37.44
CA GLN A 414 -36.69 -20.68 -38.68
C GLN A 414 -37.86 -19.75 -38.41
N ALA A 415 -37.90 -18.64 -39.12
CA ALA A 415 -39.02 -17.71 -39.15
C ALA A 415 -40.19 -18.31 -39.96
N ALA A 416 -41.38 -18.32 -39.38
CA ALA A 416 -42.61 -18.58 -40.07
C ALA A 416 -43.25 -17.26 -40.58
N PRO A 417 -44.00 -17.29 -41.68
CA PRO A 417 -44.40 -16.09 -42.43
C PRO A 417 -45.56 -15.33 -41.78
N VAL A 418 -45.48 -14.02 -41.90
CA VAL A 418 -46.49 -13.06 -41.46
C VAL A 418 -47.64 -12.98 -42.51
N THR A 419 -48.85 -13.21 -42.06
CA THR A 419 -50.07 -12.90 -42.82
C THR A 419 -50.68 -11.60 -42.27
N PRO A 420 -51.16 -10.65 -43.15
CA PRO A 420 -51.72 -9.40 -42.68
C PRO A 420 -53.22 -9.55 -42.37
N ALA A 421 -53.71 -9.00 -41.28
CA ALA A 421 -55.13 -8.84 -41.02
C ALA A 421 -55.51 -7.37 -40.72
N ALA A 422 -56.34 -6.96 -41.50
CA ALA A 422 -57.35 -5.96 -41.67
C ALA A 422 -57.73 -5.07 -40.46
N THR A 423 -57.87 -3.82 -40.82
CA THR A 423 -58.59 -2.72 -40.19
C THR A 423 -60.02 -3.05 -39.75
N SER A 424 -60.42 -2.59 -38.56
CA SER A 424 -61.78 -2.01 -38.34
C SER A 424 -61.79 -1.19 -37.03
N SER A 425 -62.19 0.00 -37.18
CA SER A 425 -62.73 1.12 -36.44
C SER A 425 -63.75 0.82 -35.31
N GLN A 426 -63.80 1.81 -34.40
CA GLN A 426 -64.92 2.25 -33.52
C GLN A 426 -65.14 1.45 -32.21
N LEU A 427 -64.98 2.03 -31.07
CA LEU A 427 -65.70 3.09 -30.34
C LEU A 427 -64.84 3.53 -29.12
#